data_df216b4c63c1d0ed625cb7b0d34f03e4
#
_entry.id   df216b4c63c1d0ed625cb7b0d34f03e4
#
_cell.length_a   1.000
_cell.length_b   1.000
_cell.length_c   1.000
_cell.angle_alpha   90.00
_cell.angle_beta   90.00
_cell.angle_gamma   90.00
#
_symmetry.space_group_name_H-M   'P 1'
#
loop_
_entity.id
_entity.type
_entity.pdbx_description
1 polymer ?
#
loop_
_entity_poly.entity_id
_entity_poly.type
_entity_poly.pdbx_seq_one_letter_code
_entity_poly.pdbx_strand_id
1 'polypeptide(L)'
;MLALIGFALMIILMFVLIKEKMAPPLAFILLPLIAAALAGFGLEEIAGFIKTGMNTMLSTAILFIFSISYFTMMSDAGLFDPIINFLIKRAGKNVATIFVAIVLTTFVAHLDGSGATTFLIVVPAFLPICKRMGVRPQALLAAMCGAYGVMNLVPWGGPTMRAASVVGVEAGDLYGFMIPGVVCLAIAAFAIAIVVSMIEKKNGAEAGAHAQAADDANAEKKETKKGVYYFNLVLTLVMLVLLFRDLPVPLYSIFMVAFAIGLIVNFPNAKQQNKKIKEYGTNAMVMTMTLFSVGIFMGVIKDSGMVEAMANAIVGVLPAAIAPHMHWFMCLFSVPLLMILGTDAFYYALLPIIIGVVEPFGVTPETVAAAFLLTATLGTPISPSVAATYVGLGLADVSIGEHIKYSLRLVWPASIAVLIMATVIGVIKF
;
A
#
# COMPACT_ATOMS: atom_id res chain seq x y z
N MET A 1 -34.44 -8.82 0.05
CA MET A 1 -33.91 -9.16 1.37
C MET A 1 -32.38 -9.20 1.38
N LEU A 2 -31.71 -9.95 0.49
CA LEU A 2 -30.24 -10.05 0.43
C LEU A 2 -29.54 -8.70 0.27
N ALA A 3 -30.00 -7.81 -0.62
CA ALA A 3 -29.44 -6.47 -0.79
C ALA A 3 -29.47 -5.67 0.53
N LEU A 4 -30.58 -5.71 1.25
CA LEU A 4 -30.71 -4.96 2.52
C LEU A 4 -29.74 -5.47 3.59
N ILE A 5 -29.60 -6.80 3.72
CA ILE A 5 -28.66 -7.42 4.66
C ILE A 5 -27.22 -7.11 4.24
N GLY A 6 -26.91 -7.17 2.93
CA GLY A 6 -25.62 -6.81 2.39
C GLY A 6 -25.26 -5.33 2.67
N PHE A 7 -26.15 -4.39 2.40
CA PHE A 7 -25.92 -2.97 2.74
C PHE A 7 -25.77 -2.75 4.24
N ALA A 8 -26.59 -3.40 5.08
CA ALA A 8 -26.47 -3.31 6.53
C ALA A 8 -25.11 -3.85 7.01
N LEU A 9 -24.67 -5.01 6.49
CA LEU A 9 -23.34 -5.57 6.76
C LEU A 9 -22.24 -4.57 6.41
N MET A 10 -22.28 -3.97 5.20
CA MET A 10 -21.27 -3.02 4.75
C MET A 10 -21.23 -1.77 5.62
N ILE A 11 -22.40 -1.18 5.94
CA ILE A 11 -22.50 0.02 6.79
C ILE A 11 -21.99 -0.27 8.19
N ILE A 12 -22.38 -1.40 8.79
CA ILE A 12 -21.95 -1.80 10.14
C ILE A 12 -20.44 -2.07 10.14
N LEU A 13 -19.91 -2.79 9.13
CA LEU A 13 -18.49 -3.08 9.01
C LEU A 13 -17.68 -1.77 8.90
N MET A 14 -18.09 -0.86 8.00
CA MET A 14 -17.44 0.44 7.87
C MET A 14 -17.50 1.26 9.17
N PHE A 15 -18.66 1.31 9.83
CA PHE A 15 -18.82 2.02 11.10
C PHE A 15 -17.90 1.46 12.19
N VAL A 16 -17.84 0.14 12.32
CA VAL A 16 -17.03 -0.55 13.33
C VAL A 16 -15.53 -0.33 13.10
N LEU A 17 -15.09 -0.38 11.83
CA LEU A 17 -13.68 -0.16 11.46
C LEU A 17 -13.28 1.32 11.61
N ILE A 18 -14.10 2.27 11.12
CA ILE A 18 -13.82 3.72 11.23
C ILE A 18 -13.79 4.18 12.70
N LYS A 19 -14.68 3.64 13.53
CA LYS A 19 -14.75 3.97 14.97
C LYS A 19 -13.82 3.13 15.84
N GLU A 20 -12.99 2.27 15.23
CA GLU A 20 -12.06 1.37 15.93
C GLU A 20 -12.73 0.56 17.07
N LYS A 21 -14.01 0.17 16.87
CA LYS A 21 -14.78 -0.58 17.86
C LYS A 21 -14.40 -2.06 17.93
N MET A 22 -13.79 -2.58 16.87
CA MET A 22 -13.31 -3.95 16.73
C MET A 22 -12.02 -3.96 15.94
N ALA A 23 -11.09 -4.86 16.28
CA ALA A 23 -9.95 -5.14 15.42
C ALA A 23 -10.42 -5.69 14.05
N PRO A 24 -9.80 -5.29 12.92
CA PRO A 24 -10.22 -5.73 11.60
C PRO A 24 -10.44 -7.24 11.46
N PRO A 25 -9.54 -8.13 11.94
CA PRO A 25 -9.79 -9.57 11.87
C PRO A 25 -11.10 -10.02 12.49
N LEU A 26 -11.46 -9.45 13.66
CA LEU A 26 -12.68 -9.82 14.36
C LEU A 26 -13.94 -9.37 13.63
N ALA A 27 -13.90 -8.14 13.08
CA ALA A 27 -15.01 -7.59 12.31
C ALA A 27 -15.27 -8.42 11.04
N PHE A 28 -14.21 -8.78 10.29
CA PHE A 28 -14.31 -9.57 9.08
C PHE A 28 -14.66 -11.06 9.31
N ILE A 29 -14.55 -11.58 10.52
CA ILE A 29 -15.04 -12.91 10.89
C ILE A 29 -16.52 -12.84 11.33
N LEU A 30 -16.82 -12.04 12.34
CA LEU A 30 -18.08 -12.12 13.05
C LEU A 30 -19.24 -11.51 12.26
N LEU A 31 -19.05 -10.32 11.69
CA LEU A 31 -20.15 -9.61 11.02
C LEU A 31 -20.69 -10.34 9.78
N PRO A 32 -19.86 -10.89 8.88
CA PRO A 32 -20.39 -11.63 7.72
C PRO A 32 -21.07 -12.94 8.11
N LEU A 33 -20.58 -13.65 9.14
CA LEU A 33 -21.24 -14.86 9.62
C LEU A 33 -22.63 -14.58 10.22
N ILE A 34 -22.75 -13.48 10.98
CA ILE A 34 -24.06 -13.02 11.49
C ILE A 34 -24.98 -12.64 10.32
N ALA A 35 -24.46 -11.92 9.32
CA ALA A 35 -25.24 -11.53 8.15
C ALA A 35 -25.71 -12.74 7.33
N ALA A 36 -24.88 -13.76 7.15
CA ALA A 36 -25.23 -15.00 6.46
C ALA A 36 -26.35 -15.75 7.21
N ALA A 37 -26.22 -15.86 8.53
CA ALA A 37 -27.26 -16.50 9.37
C ALA A 37 -28.59 -15.73 9.33
N LEU A 38 -28.55 -14.39 9.37
CA LEU A 38 -29.74 -13.54 9.23
C LEU A 38 -30.36 -13.60 7.83
N ALA A 39 -29.57 -13.90 6.81
CA ALA A 39 -30.05 -14.12 5.45
C ALA A 39 -30.71 -15.50 5.26
N GLY A 40 -30.61 -16.38 6.25
CA GLY A 40 -31.26 -17.70 6.26
C GLY A 40 -30.39 -18.83 5.73
N PHE A 41 -29.08 -18.61 5.51
CA PHE A 41 -28.17 -19.67 5.07
C PHE A 41 -27.91 -20.67 6.20
N GLY A 42 -27.89 -21.95 5.85
CA GLY A 42 -27.58 -23.06 6.75
C GLY A 42 -26.08 -23.17 7.08
N LEU A 43 -25.75 -23.94 8.10
CA LEU A 43 -24.35 -24.12 8.53
C LEU A 43 -23.47 -24.74 7.42
N GLU A 44 -24.02 -25.63 6.61
CA GLU A 44 -23.29 -26.27 5.51
C GLU A 44 -22.94 -25.26 4.40
N GLU A 45 -23.86 -24.37 4.03
CA GLU A 45 -23.65 -23.30 3.08
C GLU A 45 -22.61 -22.29 3.60
N ILE A 46 -22.74 -21.87 4.85
CA ILE A 46 -21.79 -20.96 5.51
C ILE A 46 -20.38 -21.59 5.55
N ALA A 47 -20.28 -22.89 5.85
CA ALA A 47 -19.01 -23.60 5.82
C ALA A 47 -18.40 -23.64 4.40
N GLY A 48 -19.26 -23.77 3.37
CA GLY A 48 -18.87 -23.65 1.97
C GLY A 48 -18.29 -22.27 1.66
N PHE A 49 -18.98 -21.20 2.03
CA PHE A 49 -18.50 -19.81 1.87
C PHE A 49 -17.15 -19.57 2.53
N ILE A 50 -17.00 -20.04 3.78
CA ILE A 50 -15.72 -19.95 4.50
C ILE A 50 -14.59 -20.64 3.71
N LYS A 51 -14.83 -21.88 3.25
CA LYS A 51 -13.84 -22.67 2.54
C LYS A 51 -13.41 -22.01 1.23
N THR A 52 -14.36 -21.54 0.43
CA THR A 52 -14.09 -20.83 -0.84
C THR A 52 -13.28 -19.56 -0.59
N GLY A 53 -13.74 -18.73 0.34
CA GLY A 53 -13.06 -17.47 0.65
C GLY A 53 -11.65 -17.67 1.21
N MET A 54 -11.43 -18.66 2.09
CA MET A 54 -10.09 -18.98 2.61
C MET A 54 -9.14 -19.43 1.50
N ASN A 55 -9.60 -20.27 0.58
CA ASN A 55 -8.79 -20.72 -0.54
C ASN A 55 -8.35 -19.55 -1.44
N THR A 56 -9.22 -18.59 -1.67
CA THR A 56 -8.90 -17.38 -2.47
C THR A 56 -7.79 -16.54 -1.81
N MET A 57 -7.73 -16.51 -0.48
CA MET A 57 -6.74 -15.72 0.26
C MET A 57 -5.38 -16.42 0.44
N LEU A 58 -5.29 -17.72 0.19
CA LEU A 58 -4.14 -18.53 0.58
C LEU A 58 -2.83 -18.05 -0.06
N SER A 59 -2.80 -17.89 -1.39
CA SER A 59 -1.61 -17.43 -2.12
C SER A 59 -1.15 -16.04 -1.64
N THR A 60 -2.10 -15.13 -1.48
CA THR A 60 -1.84 -13.76 -1.02
C THR A 60 -1.30 -13.75 0.41
N ALA A 61 -1.85 -14.57 1.30
CA ALA A 61 -1.39 -14.66 2.69
C ALA A 61 0.05 -15.20 2.79
N ILE A 62 0.39 -16.24 2.01
CA ILE A 62 1.75 -16.79 1.93
C ILE A 62 2.71 -15.73 1.38
N LEU A 63 2.33 -15.04 0.30
CA LEU A 63 3.13 -13.96 -0.28
C LEU A 63 3.42 -12.88 0.77
N PHE A 64 2.43 -12.49 1.56
CA PHE A 64 2.58 -11.47 2.61
C PHE A 64 3.62 -11.88 3.66
N ILE A 65 3.51 -13.11 4.18
CA ILE A 65 4.42 -13.60 5.21
C ILE A 65 5.88 -13.54 4.71
N PHE A 66 6.14 -14.10 3.55
CA PHE A 66 7.51 -14.27 3.07
C PHE A 66 8.09 -13.00 2.47
N SER A 67 7.30 -12.15 1.80
CA SER A 67 7.79 -10.88 1.26
C SER A 67 8.16 -9.89 2.37
N ILE A 68 7.29 -9.70 3.37
CA ILE A 68 7.59 -8.84 4.51
C ILE A 68 8.80 -9.36 5.28
N SER A 69 8.85 -10.67 5.56
CA SER A 69 9.98 -11.28 6.27
C SER A 69 11.30 -11.13 5.51
N TYR A 70 11.27 -11.31 4.18
CA TYR A 70 12.45 -11.14 3.33
C TYR A 70 12.99 -9.72 3.34
N PHE A 71 12.14 -8.75 3.04
CA PHE A 71 12.59 -7.35 2.98
C PHE A 71 12.95 -6.79 4.34
N THR A 72 12.26 -7.18 5.42
CA THR A 72 12.66 -6.83 6.79
C THR A 72 14.04 -7.39 7.13
N MET A 73 14.32 -8.65 6.75
CA MET A 73 15.65 -9.25 6.90
C MET A 73 16.72 -8.50 6.11
N MET A 74 16.46 -8.12 4.86
CA MET A 74 17.40 -7.39 4.02
C MET A 74 17.66 -5.96 4.55
N SER A 75 16.63 -5.29 5.07
CA SER A 75 16.75 -4.01 5.75
C SER A 75 17.60 -4.14 7.03
N ASP A 76 17.33 -5.17 7.84
CA ASP A 76 18.11 -5.48 9.06
C ASP A 76 19.59 -5.78 8.75
N ALA A 77 19.86 -6.41 7.60
CA ALA A 77 21.20 -6.70 7.12
C ALA A 77 21.91 -5.45 6.50
N GLY A 78 21.25 -4.28 6.47
CA GLY A 78 21.82 -3.05 5.95
C GLY A 78 21.97 -3.02 4.42
N LEU A 79 21.18 -3.81 3.68
CA LEU A 79 21.25 -3.89 2.22
C LEU A 79 21.01 -2.53 1.57
N PHE A 80 20.10 -1.74 2.11
CA PHE A 80 19.67 -0.46 1.51
C PHE A 80 20.52 0.72 1.96
N ASP A 81 21.30 0.60 3.04
CA ASP A 81 22.07 1.70 3.64
C ASP A 81 23.03 2.40 2.66
N PRO A 82 23.83 1.68 1.84
CA PRO A 82 24.74 2.34 0.91
C PRO A 82 24.02 3.15 -0.17
N ILE A 83 22.86 2.67 -0.65
CA ILE A 83 22.06 3.35 -1.66
C ILE A 83 21.45 4.62 -1.05
N ILE A 84 20.88 4.51 0.15
CA ILE A 84 20.29 5.63 0.88
C ILE A 84 21.36 6.70 1.18
N ASN A 85 22.52 6.28 1.71
CA ASN A 85 23.63 7.18 1.99
C ASN A 85 24.18 7.86 0.72
N PHE A 86 24.22 7.14 -0.40
CA PHE A 86 24.61 7.74 -1.69
C PHE A 86 23.60 8.81 -2.13
N LEU A 87 22.30 8.54 -2.01
CA LEU A 87 21.24 9.49 -2.37
C LEU A 87 21.28 10.74 -1.47
N ILE A 88 21.47 10.57 -0.17
CA ILE A 88 21.62 11.67 0.77
C ILE A 88 22.84 12.55 0.42
N LYS A 89 24.01 11.93 0.16
CA LYS A 89 25.22 12.65 -0.21
C LYS A 89 25.09 13.40 -1.54
N ARG A 90 24.30 12.85 -2.48
CA ARG A 90 24.01 13.45 -3.79
C ARG A 90 22.87 14.44 -3.79
N ALA A 91 22.13 14.58 -2.69
CA ALA A 91 20.96 15.48 -2.59
C ALA A 91 21.29 16.96 -2.92
N GLY A 92 22.58 17.31 -2.90
CA GLY A 92 23.07 18.60 -3.43
C GLY A 92 22.68 19.80 -2.59
N LYS A 93 22.97 21.00 -3.14
CA LYS A 93 22.76 22.29 -2.46
C LYS A 93 21.48 23.00 -2.88
N ASN A 94 20.65 22.38 -3.73
CA ASN A 94 19.43 22.97 -4.27
C ASN A 94 18.18 22.33 -3.63
N VAL A 95 17.19 23.15 -3.26
CA VAL A 95 15.92 22.68 -2.66
C VAL A 95 15.26 21.61 -3.56
N ALA A 96 15.24 21.78 -4.88
CA ALA A 96 14.62 20.81 -5.78
C ALA A 96 15.35 19.44 -5.77
N THR A 97 16.69 19.43 -5.75
CA THR A 97 17.47 18.18 -5.73
C THR A 97 17.26 17.40 -4.43
N ILE A 98 17.04 18.11 -3.32
CA ILE A 98 16.72 17.46 -2.03
C ILE A 98 15.36 16.79 -2.10
N PHE A 99 14.34 17.44 -2.65
CA PHE A 99 13.02 16.83 -2.79
C PHE A 99 13.03 15.63 -3.75
N VAL A 100 13.81 15.67 -4.83
CA VAL A 100 14.05 14.50 -5.69
C VAL A 100 14.76 13.37 -4.92
N ALA A 101 15.76 13.70 -4.11
CA ALA A 101 16.45 12.70 -3.28
C ALA A 101 15.51 12.09 -2.21
N ILE A 102 14.60 12.88 -1.62
CA ILE A 102 13.56 12.37 -0.71
C ILE A 102 12.68 11.34 -1.43
N VAL A 103 12.19 11.64 -2.65
CA VAL A 103 11.37 10.70 -3.44
C VAL A 103 12.15 9.42 -3.74
N LEU A 104 13.38 9.51 -4.23
CA LEU A 104 14.21 8.35 -4.55
C LEU A 104 14.53 7.51 -3.31
N THR A 105 14.84 8.17 -2.19
CA THR A 105 15.10 7.47 -0.92
C THR A 105 13.82 6.80 -0.40
N THR A 106 12.67 7.44 -0.57
CA THR A 106 11.37 6.85 -0.19
C THR A 106 11.06 5.60 -1.03
N PHE A 107 11.37 5.59 -2.34
CA PHE A 107 11.24 4.38 -3.17
C PHE A 107 12.07 3.23 -2.62
N VAL A 108 13.33 3.48 -2.27
CA VAL A 108 14.22 2.44 -1.72
C VAL A 108 13.77 1.99 -0.33
N ALA A 109 13.45 2.94 0.54
CA ALA A 109 13.05 2.65 1.91
C ALA A 109 11.71 1.91 2.03
N HIS A 110 10.82 2.05 1.03
CA HIS A 110 9.48 1.42 1.03
C HIS A 110 9.46 0.05 0.30
N LEU A 111 10.60 -0.46 -0.13
CA LEU A 111 10.68 -1.78 -0.78
C LEU A 111 10.19 -2.93 0.12
N ASP A 112 10.29 -2.78 1.43
CA ASP A 112 9.77 -3.76 2.40
C ASP A 112 8.23 -3.72 2.55
N GLY A 113 7.56 -2.76 1.90
CA GLY A 113 6.11 -2.54 2.02
C GLY A 113 5.67 -2.00 3.40
N SER A 114 6.63 -1.64 4.27
CA SER A 114 6.36 -1.12 5.61
C SER A 114 6.40 0.40 5.64
N GLY A 115 5.23 1.00 5.83
CA GLY A 115 5.15 2.46 5.97
C GLY A 115 5.90 3.01 7.18
N ALA A 116 5.88 2.30 8.29
CA ALA A 116 6.58 2.72 9.51
C ALA A 116 8.10 2.75 9.30
N THR A 117 8.68 1.70 8.72
CA THR A 117 10.11 1.62 8.38
C THR A 117 10.51 2.75 7.43
N THR A 118 9.68 3.04 6.44
CA THR A 118 9.90 4.15 5.49
C THR A 118 10.05 5.49 6.21
N PHE A 119 9.14 5.82 7.12
CA PHE A 119 9.23 7.05 7.89
C PHE A 119 10.43 7.07 8.83
N LEU A 120 10.74 5.95 9.50
CA LEU A 120 11.90 5.81 10.39
C LEU A 120 13.24 6.02 9.67
N ILE A 121 13.31 5.72 8.38
CA ILE A 121 14.52 5.90 7.57
C ILE A 121 14.57 7.32 6.97
N VAL A 122 13.50 7.74 6.28
CA VAL A 122 13.54 8.96 5.45
C VAL A 122 13.45 10.22 6.31
N VAL A 123 12.59 10.24 7.32
CA VAL A 123 12.39 11.47 8.12
C VAL A 123 13.63 11.87 8.89
N PRO A 124 14.30 11.00 9.69
CA PRO A 124 15.53 11.38 10.38
C PRO A 124 16.68 11.75 9.44
N ALA A 125 16.74 11.12 8.25
CA ALA A 125 17.78 11.39 7.28
C ALA A 125 17.68 12.80 6.65
N PHE A 126 16.46 13.27 6.35
CA PHE A 126 16.26 14.52 5.62
C PHE A 126 15.74 15.68 6.48
N LEU A 127 15.12 15.43 7.62
CA LEU A 127 14.58 16.48 8.48
C LEU A 127 15.62 17.50 8.96
N PRO A 128 16.84 17.10 9.40
CA PRO A 128 17.88 18.06 9.77
C PRO A 128 18.29 18.94 8.59
N ILE A 129 18.40 18.36 7.40
CA ILE A 129 18.74 19.08 6.16
C ILE A 129 17.61 20.07 5.83
N CYS A 130 16.37 19.64 5.85
CA CYS A 130 15.21 20.48 5.61
C CYS A 130 15.14 21.66 6.59
N LYS A 131 15.33 21.42 7.88
CA LYS A 131 15.33 22.47 8.91
C LYS A 131 16.41 23.53 8.66
N ARG A 132 17.63 23.13 8.30
CA ARG A 132 18.74 24.05 7.98
C ARG A 132 18.46 24.91 6.75
N MET A 133 17.66 24.40 5.80
CA MET A 133 17.26 25.12 4.60
C MET A 133 16.00 25.99 4.79
N GLY A 134 15.41 26.00 5.95
CA GLY A 134 14.13 26.68 6.19
C GLY A 134 12.94 25.97 5.54
N VAL A 135 13.08 24.69 5.14
CA VAL A 135 12.00 23.86 4.62
C VAL A 135 11.14 23.36 5.76
N ARG A 136 9.84 23.51 5.62
CA ARG A 136 8.87 23.06 6.64
C ARG A 136 8.83 21.53 6.74
N PRO A 137 8.73 20.95 7.95
CA PRO A 137 8.61 19.50 8.13
C PRO A 137 7.43 18.86 7.37
N GLN A 138 6.30 19.58 7.26
CA GLN A 138 5.14 19.12 6.49
C GLN A 138 5.48 18.93 4.99
N ALA A 139 6.39 19.73 4.46
CA ALA A 139 6.82 19.63 3.07
C ALA A 139 7.63 18.36 2.80
N LEU A 140 8.50 17.97 3.76
CA LEU A 140 9.20 16.69 3.71
C LEU A 140 8.21 15.52 3.65
N LEU A 141 7.24 15.49 4.57
CA LEU A 141 6.22 14.43 4.60
C LEU A 141 5.36 14.41 3.33
N ALA A 142 4.99 15.59 2.80
CA ALA A 142 4.21 15.69 1.56
C ALA A 142 4.96 15.17 0.34
N ALA A 143 6.27 15.41 0.25
CA ALA A 143 7.09 14.90 -0.84
C ALA A 143 7.22 13.36 -0.82
N MET A 144 7.20 12.77 0.38
CA MET A 144 7.19 11.31 0.52
C MET A 144 5.90 10.67 -0.01
N CYS A 145 4.75 11.36 0.04
CA CYS A 145 3.44 10.79 -0.28
C CYS A 145 3.37 10.18 -1.68
N GLY A 146 3.98 10.84 -2.68
CA GLY A 146 4.00 10.34 -4.05
C GLY A 146 4.72 9.00 -4.17
N ALA A 147 5.96 8.94 -3.69
CA ALA A 147 6.79 7.74 -3.75
C ALA A 147 6.22 6.60 -2.90
N TYR A 148 5.69 6.92 -1.73
CA TYR A 148 4.99 5.97 -0.88
C TYR A 148 3.78 5.35 -1.60
N GLY A 149 2.97 6.18 -2.29
CA GLY A 149 1.85 5.72 -3.09
C GLY A 149 2.27 4.77 -4.22
N VAL A 150 3.34 5.10 -4.96
CA VAL A 150 3.89 4.24 -6.02
C VAL A 150 4.35 2.90 -5.47
N MET A 151 5.08 2.91 -4.36
CA MET A 151 5.62 1.68 -3.78
C MET A 151 4.58 0.80 -3.11
N ASN A 152 3.44 1.36 -2.72
CA ASN A 152 2.27 0.58 -2.30
C ASN A 152 1.68 -0.29 -3.41
N LEU A 153 2.00 0.00 -4.67
CA LEU A 153 1.49 -0.75 -5.83
C LEU A 153 2.33 -1.98 -6.19
N VAL A 154 3.54 -2.15 -5.62
CA VAL A 154 4.33 -3.36 -5.90
C VAL A 154 3.53 -4.63 -5.58
N PRO A 155 3.81 -5.77 -6.23
CA PRO A 155 3.01 -6.99 -6.05
C PRO A 155 2.89 -7.46 -4.60
N TRP A 156 3.88 -7.17 -3.76
CA TRP A 156 3.87 -7.44 -2.32
C TRP A 156 3.43 -6.24 -1.47
N GLY A 157 2.96 -5.17 -2.10
CA GLY A 157 2.40 -4.01 -1.43
C GLY A 157 1.02 -4.29 -0.84
N GLY A 158 0.78 -3.78 0.37
CA GLY A 158 -0.46 -4.03 1.10
C GLY A 158 -1.73 -3.71 0.31
N PRO A 159 -1.86 -2.54 -0.32
CA PRO A 159 -3.00 -2.21 -1.16
C PRO A 159 -3.20 -3.14 -2.35
N THR A 160 -2.13 -3.45 -3.10
CA THR A 160 -2.21 -4.34 -4.27
C THR A 160 -2.68 -5.73 -3.89
N MET A 161 -2.15 -6.29 -2.81
CA MET A 161 -2.57 -7.60 -2.33
C MET A 161 -4.03 -7.62 -1.88
N ARG A 162 -4.52 -6.54 -1.25
CA ARG A 162 -5.95 -6.40 -0.90
C ARG A 162 -6.84 -6.39 -2.14
N ALA A 163 -6.52 -5.55 -3.11
CA ALA A 163 -7.30 -5.45 -4.34
C ALA A 163 -7.25 -6.76 -5.15
N ALA A 164 -6.09 -7.38 -5.30
CA ALA A 164 -5.91 -8.65 -5.99
C ALA A 164 -6.76 -9.76 -5.35
N SER A 165 -6.80 -9.83 -4.01
CA SER A 165 -7.62 -10.80 -3.29
C SER A 165 -9.12 -10.59 -3.49
N VAL A 166 -9.58 -9.34 -3.62
CA VAL A 166 -10.99 -9.01 -3.92
C VAL A 166 -11.37 -9.42 -5.34
N VAL A 167 -10.50 -9.14 -6.29
CA VAL A 167 -10.69 -9.49 -7.70
C VAL A 167 -10.58 -11.02 -7.91
N GLY A 168 -9.73 -11.68 -7.13
CA GLY A 168 -9.47 -13.12 -7.24
C GLY A 168 -8.38 -13.47 -8.25
N VAL A 169 -7.39 -12.57 -8.42
CA VAL A 169 -6.22 -12.76 -9.30
C VAL A 169 -4.92 -12.74 -8.48
N GLU A 170 -3.84 -13.23 -9.06
CA GLU A 170 -2.51 -13.09 -8.45
C GLU A 170 -2.08 -11.61 -8.41
N ALA A 171 -1.43 -11.19 -7.32
CA ALA A 171 -1.01 -9.80 -7.16
C ALA A 171 0.00 -9.35 -8.23
N GLY A 172 0.80 -10.30 -8.74
CA GLY A 172 1.73 -10.08 -9.86
C GLY A 172 1.01 -9.74 -11.16
N ASP A 173 -0.07 -10.45 -11.46
CA ASP A 173 -0.87 -10.24 -12.68
C ASP A 173 -1.58 -8.89 -12.65
N LEU A 174 -2.18 -8.55 -11.50
CA LEU A 174 -2.80 -7.24 -11.30
C LEU A 174 -1.77 -6.11 -11.44
N TYR A 175 -0.57 -6.28 -10.88
CA TYR A 175 0.51 -5.31 -11.04
C TYR A 175 0.95 -5.19 -12.50
N GLY A 176 1.14 -6.32 -13.20
CA GLY A 176 1.46 -6.35 -14.63
C GLY A 176 0.45 -5.57 -15.47
N PHE A 177 -0.85 -5.76 -15.20
CA PHE A 177 -1.92 -5.02 -15.86
C PHE A 177 -1.80 -3.50 -15.68
N MET A 178 -1.42 -3.03 -14.49
CA MET A 178 -1.40 -1.58 -14.18
C MET A 178 -0.03 -0.90 -14.33
N ILE A 179 1.03 -1.61 -14.80
CA ILE A 179 2.38 -1.02 -15.00
C ILE A 179 2.36 0.34 -15.71
N PRO A 180 1.64 0.52 -16.84
CA PRO A 180 1.63 1.83 -17.50
C PRO A 180 1.04 2.94 -16.60
N GLY A 181 0.03 2.61 -15.78
CA GLY A 181 -0.55 3.52 -14.77
C GLY A 181 0.42 3.81 -13.62
N VAL A 182 1.22 2.83 -13.21
CA VAL A 182 2.28 3.01 -12.20
C VAL A 182 3.31 4.04 -12.67
N VAL A 183 3.66 4.03 -13.96
CA VAL A 183 4.54 5.06 -14.55
C VAL A 183 3.90 6.44 -14.44
N CYS A 184 2.59 6.58 -14.72
CA CYS A 184 1.87 7.85 -14.53
C CYS A 184 1.94 8.32 -13.08
N LEU A 185 1.74 7.41 -12.12
CA LEU A 185 1.82 7.73 -10.70
C LEU A 185 3.25 8.11 -10.28
N ALA A 186 4.28 7.45 -10.84
CA ALA A 186 5.68 7.82 -10.60
C ALA A 186 5.99 9.24 -11.13
N ILE A 187 5.48 9.59 -12.30
CA ILE A 187 5.58 10.97 -12.83
C ILE A 187 4.90 11.96 -11.87
N ALA A 188 3.71 11.63 -11.38
CA ALA A 188 3.00 12.46 -10.41
C ALA A 188 3.78 12.61 -9.08
N ALA A 189 4.48 11.56 -8.61
CA ALA A 189 5.32 11.62 -7.43
C ALA A 189 6.46 12.64 -7.57
N PHE A 190 7.16 12.65 -8.71
CA PHE A 190 8.19 13.65 -8.99
C PHE A 190 7.58 15.04 -9.19
N ALA A 191 6.40 15.15 -9.82
CA ALA A 191 5.70 16.42 -9.97
C ALA A 191 5.33 17.01 -8.60
N ILE A 192 4.82 16.21 -7.67
CA ILE A 192 4.58 16.63 -6.27
C ILE A 192 5.87 17.17 -5.65
N ALA A 193 6.99 16.47 -5.77
CA ALA A 193 8.28 16.90 -5.22
C ALA A 193 8.74 18.25 -5.81
N ILE A 194 8.59 18.44 -7.11
CA ILE A 194 8.92 19.70 -7.79
C ILE A 194 8.01 20.84 -7.30
N VAL A 195 6.70 20.61 -7.25
CA VAL A 195 5.73 21.61 -6.77
C VAL A 195 6.01 21.99 -5.32
N VAL A 196 6.25 21.01 -4.45
CA VAL A 196 6.65 21.26 -3.05
C VAL A 196 7.93 22.10 -3.01
N SER A 197 8.94 21.77 -3.81
CA SER A 197 10.19 22.55 -3.86
C SER A 197 9.96 24.01 -4.27
N MET A 198 9.07 24.23 -5.23
CA MET A 198 8.69 25.61 -5.67
C MET A 198 7.96 26.37 -4.58
N ILE A 199 7.04 25.70 -3.86
CA ILE A 199 6.31 26.30 -2.73
C ILE A 199 7.30 26.69 -1.61
N GLU A 200 8.22 25.79 -1.25
CA GLU A 200 9.18 26.06 -0.17
C GLU A 200 10.18 27.16 -0.56
N LYS A 201 10.67 27.18 -1.81
CA LYS A 201 11.50 28.28 -2.31
C LYS A 201 10.79 29.63 -2.21
N LYS A 202 9.50 29.69 -2.61
CA LYS A 202 8.69 30.90 -2.50
C LYS A 202 8.50 31.35 -1.04
N ASN A 203 8.53 30.40 -0.10
CA ASN A 203 8.43 30.65 1.33
C ASN A 203 9.78 30.98 2.02
N GLY A 204 10.85 31.17 1.24
CA GLY A 204 12.16 31.58 1.76
C GLY A 204 13.12 30.42 2.06
N ALA A 205 12.84 29.20 1.59
CA ALA A 205 13.79 28.13 1.70
C ALA A 205 15.01 28.38 0.81
N GLU A 206 16.20 28.47 1.40
CA GLU A 206 17.44 28.82 0.71
C GLU A 206 18.39 27.63 0.58
N ALA A 207 19.14 27.63 -0.53
CA ALA A 207 20.25 26.72 -0.78
C ALA A 207 21.54 27.28 -0.16
N GLY A 208 22.19 26.57 0.74
CA GLY A 208 23.52 27.04 1.13
C GLY A 208 24.12 26.50 2.43
N ALA A 209 23.36 25.92 3.35
CA ALA A 209 23.86 25.56 4.68
C ALA A 209 24.35 24.10 4.85
N HIS A 210 24.90 23.47 3.79
CA HIS A 210 24.89 22.00 3.66
C HIS A 210 26.20 21.24 3.87
N ALA A 211 27.33 21.90 3.99
CA ALA A 211 28.62 21.19 3.96
C ALA A 211 28.89 20.26 5.17
N GLN A 212 28.13 20.38 6.25
CA GLN A 212 28.38 19.64 7.49
C GLN A 212 27.35 18.59 7.90
N ALA A 213 26.21 18.46 7.20
CA ALA A 213 25.12 17.58 7.63
C ALA A 213 25.28 16.10 7.23
N ALA A 214 26.16 15.78 6.30
CA ALA A 214 26.40 14.40 5.88
C ALA A 214 27.22 13.59 6.92
N ASP A 215 27.92 14.27 7.83
CA ASP A 215 28.74 13.60 8.83
C ASP A 215 27.96 13.24 10.11
N ASP A 216 26.85 13.95 10.39
CA ASP A 216 26.03 13.71 11.60
C ASP A 216 24.92 12.65 11.39
N ALA A 217 24.63 12.25 10.15
CA ALA A 217 23.67 11.19 9.83
C ALA A 217 24.29 9.78 9.98
N ASN A 218 25.21 9.59 10.91
CA ASN A 218 25.68 8.28 11.33
C ASN A 218 24.62 7.62 12.22
N ALA A 219 23.54 7.11 11.60
CA ALA A 219 22.83 5.96 12.16
C ALA A 219 23.89 4.88 12.44
N GLU A 220 23.82 4.23 13.59
CA GLU A 220 24.73 3.16 13.99
C GLU A 220 25.03 2.26 12.81
N LYS A 221 26.25 2.32 12.30
CA LYS A 221 26.71 1.45 11.21
C LYS A 221 26.66 0.03 11.72
N LYS A 222 25.63 -0.72 11.36
CA LYS A 222 25.70 -2.18 11.45
C LYS A 222 26.81 -2.62 10.50
N GLU A 223 27.95 -3.05 11.03
CA GLU A 223 29.09 -3.57 10.24
C GLU A 223 28.70 -4.92 9.63
N THR A 224 28.00 -4.89 8.50
CA THR A 224 27.77 -6.09 7.71
C THR A 224 29.05 -6.49 6.99
N LYS A 225 29.47 -7.76 7.12
CA LYS A 225 30.64 -8.26 6.39
C LYS A 225 30.42 -8.03 4.88
N LYS A 226 31.41 -7.44 4.20
CA LYS A 226 31.30 -7.09 2.76
C LYS A 226 30.81 -8.26 1.90
N GLY A 227 31.25 -9.49 2.17
CA GLY A 227 30.81 -10.68 1.42
C GLY A 227 29.30 -10.95 1.57
N VAL A 228 28.75 -10.82 2.77
CA VAL A 228 27.31 -11.00 3.05
C VAL A 228 26.50 -9.89 2.38
N TYR A 229 26.99 -8.65 2.39
CA TYR A 229 26.36 -7.54 1.69
C TYR A 229 26.20 -7.79 0.19
N TYR A 230 27.29 -8.16 -0.51
CA TYR A 230 27.23 -8.44 -1.95
C TYR A 230 26.35 -9.66 -2.27
N PHE A 231 26.39 -10.69 -1.40
CA PHE A 231 25.50 -11.83 -1.55
C PHE A 231 24.02 -11.40 -1.46
N ASN A 232 23.65 -10.64 -0.44
CA ASN A 232 22.28 -10.11 -0.26
C ASN A 232 21.85 -9.23 -1.45
N LEU A 233 22.76 -8.42 -1.96
CA LEU A 233 22.50 -7.59 -3.15
C LEU A 233 22.21 -8.46 -4.39
N VAL A 234 23.04 -9.45 -4.68
CA VAL A 234 22.85 -10.36 -5.80
C VAL A 234 21.58 -11.18 -5.64
N LEU A 235 21.34 -11.73 -4.44
CA LEU A 235 20.12 -12.48 -4.14
C LEU A 235 18.87 -11.64 -4.38
N THR A 236 18.87 -10.39 -3.91
CA THR A 236 17.72 -9.47 -4.11
C THR A 236 17.53 -9.10 -5.57
N LEU A 237 18.62 -8.81 -6.31
CA LEU A 237 18.53 -8.52 -7.75
C LEU A 237 18.00 -9.71 -8.55
N VAL A 238 18.52 -10.91 -8.27
CA VAL A 238 18.05 -12.14 -8.91
C VAL A 238 16.58 -12.37 -8.59
N MET A 239 16.19 -12.26 -7.33
CA MET A 239 14.80 -12.38 -6.90
C MET A 239 13.90 -11.38 -7.65
N LEU A 240 14.26 -10.10 -7.70
CA LEU A 240 13.49 -9.07 -8.42
C LEU A 240 13.35 -9.39 -9.91
N VAL A 241 14.44 -9.86 -10.56
CA VAL A 241 14.38 -10.28 -11.97
C VAL A 241 13.42 -11.45 -12.16
N LEU A 242 13.44 -12.44 -11.25
CA LEU A 242 12.55 -13.61 -11.32
C LEU A 242 11.08 -13.23 -11.10
N LEU A 243 10.79 -12.21 -10.27
CA LEU A 243 9.41 -11.73 -10.03
C LEU A 243 8.75 -11.12 -11.28
N PHE A 244 9.55 -10.60 -12.24
CA PHE A 244 9.06 -10.03 -13.49
C PHE A 244 9.19 -10.99 -14.69
N ARG A 245 9.60 -12.23 -14.44
CA ARG A 245 9.61 -13.29 -15.46
C ARG A 245 8.35 -14.14 -15.35
N ASP A 246 7.78 -14.49 -16.49
CA ASP A 246 6.71 -15.48 -16.56
C ASP A 246 7.27 -16.87 -16.27
N LEU A 247 7.23 -17.26 -15.00
CA LEU A 247 7.73 -18.53 -14.50
C LEU A 247 6.56 -19.44 -14.11
N PRO A 248 6.65 -20.75 -14.35
CA PRO A 248 5.58 -21.69 -14.00
C PRO A 248 5.56 -22.01 -12.49
N VAL A 249 5.81 -21.00 -11.65
CA VAL A 249 5.82 -21.12 -10.18
C VAL A 249 5.10 -19.93 -9.56
N PRO A 250 4.32 -20.13 -8.50
CA PRO A 250 3.64 -19.05 -7.83
C PRO A 250 4.62 -18.00 -7.28
N LEU A 251 4.23 -16.73 -7.35
CA LEU A 251 5.07 -15.58 -6.93
C LEU A 251 5.60 -15.72 -5.50
N TYR A 252 4.78 -16.25 -4.59
CA TYR A 252 5.18 -16.47 -3.20
C TYR A 252 6.34 -17.46 -3.04
N SER A 253 6.48 -18.45 -3.93
CA SER A 253 7.57 -19.41 -3.85
C SER A 253 8.94 -18.78 -4.07
N ILE A 254 9.04 -17.76 -4.92
CA ILE A 254 10.27 -17.00 -5.14
C ILE A 254 10.70 -16.33 -3.82
N PHE A 255 9.78 -15.70 -3.11
CA PHE A 255 10.06 -15.09 -1.80
C PHE A 255 10.41 -16.13 -0.73
N MET A 256 9.72 -17.29 -0.72
CA MET A 256 10.02 -18.38 0.22
C MET A 256 11.45 -18.85 0.08
N VAL A 257 11.89 -19.14 -1.16
CA VAL A 257 13.25 -19.61 -1.45
C VAL A 257 14.28 -18.52 -1.14
N ALA A 258 14.03 -17.28 -1.58
CA ALA A 258 14.93 -16.16 -1.31
C ALA A 258 15.08 -15.89 0.20
N PHE A 259 13.98 -15.95 0.96
CA PHE A 259 14.00 -15.79 2.41
C PHE A 259 14.80 -16.92 3.09
N ALA A 260 14.59 -18.18 2.70
CA ALA A 260 15.30 -19.33 3.26
C ALA A 260 16.81 -19.22 3.00
N ILE A 261 17.21 -18.92 1.76
CA ILE A 261 18.63 -18.75 1.39
C ILE A 261 19.24 -17.56 2.14
N GLY A 262 18.55 -16.41 2.14
CA GLY A 262 19.01 -15.21 2.86
C GLY A 262 19.16 -15.44 4.36
N LEU A 263 18.22 -16.18 4.97
CA LEU A 263 18.25 -16.48 6.40
C LEU A 263 19.46 -17.35 6.79
N ILE A 264 19.79 -18.35 5.97
CA ILE A 264 20.95 -19.24 6.19
C ILE A 264 22.26 -18.45 6.11
N VAL A 265 22.39 -17.57 5.12
CA VAL A 265 23.63 -16.79 4.90
C VAL A 265 23.82 -15.70 5.95
N ASN A 266 22.74 -15.00 6.31
CA ASN A 266 22.84 -13.93 7.32
C ASN A 266 22.92 -14.48 8.75
N PHE A 267 22.33 -15.65 9.02
CA PHE A 267 22.25 -16.24 10.35
C PHE A 267 22.64 -17.74 10.28
N PRO A 268 23.93 -18.09 10.32
CA PRO A 268 24.40 -19.46 10.12
C PRO A 268 24.01 -20.44 11.25
N ASN A 269 23.49 -19.95 12.37
CA ASN A 269 23.12 -20.76 13.53
C ASN A 269 21.58 -20.91 13.60
N ALA A 270 21.09 -22.16 13.68
CA ALA A 270 19.66 -22.46 13.75
C ALA A 270 18.93 -21.74 14.91
N LYS A 271 19.60 -21.54 16.05
CA LYS A 271 19.01 -20.80 17.18
C LYS A 271 18.78 -19.33 16.83
N GLN A 272 19.72 -18.71 16.09
CA GLN A 272 19.57 -17.34 15.59
C GLN A 272 18.48 -17.27 14.51
N GLN A 273 18.45 -18.25 13.59
CA GLN A 273 17.41 -18.34 12.56
C GLN A 273 16.01 -18.40 13.19
N ASN A 274 15.81 -19.27 14.18
CA ASN A 274 14.54 -19.39 14.89
C ASN A 274 14.13 -18.10 15.62
N LYS A 275 15.11 -17.38 16.20
CA LYS A 275 14.85 -16.08 16.82
C LYS A 275 14.37 -15.06 15.77
N LYS A 276 15.06 -15.00 14.62
CA LYS A 276 14.75 -14.05 13.54
C LYS A 276 13.44 -14.40 12.83
N ILE A 277 13.11 -15.67 12.64
CA ILE A 277 11.80 -16.09 12.12
C ILE A 277 10.68 -15.57 13.02
N LYS A 278 10.81 -15.69 14.34
CA LYS A 278 9.82 -15.15 15.28
C LYS A 278 9.71 -13.64 15.20
N GLU A 279 10.84 -12.94 15.12
CA GLU A 279 10.90 -11.48 15.04
C GLU A 279 10.24 -10.95 13.76
N TYR A 280 10.62 -11.49 12.60
CA TYR A 280 10.09 -11.07 11.30
C TYR A 280 8.63 -11.51 11.09
N GLY A 281 8.28 -12.72 11.55
CA GLY A 281 6.93 -13.27 11.47
C GLY A 281 5.90 -12.47 12.26
N THR A 282 6.28 -11.86 13.39
CA THR A 282 5.38 -11.02 14.17
C THR A 282 4.82 -9.86 13.36
N ASN A 283 5.65 -9.22 12.52
CA ASN A 283 5.23 -8.11 11.66
C ASN A 283 4.22 -8.55 10.59
N ALA A 284 4.39 -9.77 10.05
CA ALA A 284 3.50 -10.32 9.03
C ALA A 284 2.20 -10.90 9.61
N MET A 285 2.20 -11.30 10.88
CA MET A 285 1.11 -12.09 11.50
C MET A 285 -0.23 -11.35 11.49
N VAL A 286 -0.28 -10.10 11.95
CA VAL A 286 -1.53 -9.32 12.04
C VAL A 286 -2.15 -9.14 10.66
N MET A 287 -1.33 -8.84 9.64
CA MET A 287 -1.78 -8.68 8.26
C MET A 287 -2.30 -9.99 7.69
N THR A 288 -1.62 -11.10 7.95
CA THR A 288 -2.05 -12.43 7.50
C THR A 288 -3.36 -12.87 8.16
N MET A 289 -3.51 -12.62 9.48
CA MET A 289 -4.78 -12.85 10.17
C MET A 289 -5.92 -12.03 9.56
N THR A 290 -5.66 -10.77 9.24
CA THR A 290 -6.66 -9.92 8.57
C THR A 290 -7.04 -10.48 7.21
N LEU A 291 -6.08 -10.92 6.40
CA LEU A 291 -6.35 -11.51 5.08
C LEU A 291 -7.23 -12.76 5.17
N PHE A 292 -6.93 -13.69 6.07
CA PHE A 292 -7.77 -14.88 6.25
C PHE A 292 -9.17 -14.52 6.75
N SER A 293 -9.28 -13.52 7.64
CA SER A 293 -10.58 -13.04 8.10
C SER A 293 -11.40 -12.41 6.97
N VAL A 294 -10.72 -11.65 6.09
CA VAL A 294 -11.32 -11.12 4.85
C VAL A 294 -11.73 -12.25 3.92
N GLY A 295 -11.02 -13.38 3.90
CA GLY A 295 -11.45 -14.55 3.16
C GLY A 295 -12.86 -14.98 3.53
N ILE A 296 -13.17 -15.07 4.84
CA ILE A 296 -14.54 -15.36 5.31
C ILE A 296 -15.53 -14.32 4.79
N PHE A 297 -15.21 -13.04 4.94
CA PHE A 297 -16.06 -11.96 4.47
C PHE A 297 -16.32 -12.05 2.95
N MET A 298 -15.27 -12.23 2.16
CA MET A 298 -15.38 -12.31 0.69
C MET A 298 -16.18 -13.53 0.22
N GLY A 299 -15.94 -14.69 0.87
CA GLY A 299 -16.74 -15.90 0.59
C GLY A 299 -18.22 -15.66 0.88
N VAL A 300 -18.54 -15.09 2.04
CA VAL A 300 -19.93 -14.80 2.39
C VAL A 300 -20.56 -13.83 1.40
N ILE A 301 -19.97 -12.66 1.15
CA ILE A 301 -20.66 -11.64 0.35
C ILE A 301 -20.77 -12.00 -1.13
N LYS A 302 -19.80 -12.75 -1.70
CA LYS A 302 -19.82 -13.20 -3.09
C LYS A 302 -20.74 -14.41 -3.26
N ASP A 303 -20.49 -15.49 -2.53
CA ASP A 303 -21.16 -16.77 -2.77
C ASP A 303 -22.62 -16.79 -2.27
N SER A 304 -22.99 -15.87 -1.36
CA SER A 304 -24.40 -15.65 -0.97
C SER A 304 -25.22 -14.87 -1.99
N GLY A 305 -24.59 -14.26 -3.01
CA GLY A 305 -25.24 -13.36 -3.95
C GLY A 305 -25.55 -11.95 -3.39
N MET A 306 -25.02 -11.60 -2.20
CA MET A 306 -25.24 -10.27 -1.62
C MET A 306 -24.65 -9.15 -2.47
N VAL A 307 -23.44 -9.36 -3.05
CA VAL A 307 -22.80 -8.37 -3.93
C VAL A 307 -23.67 -8.08 -5.13
N GLU A 308 -24.15 -9.12 -5.82
CA GLU A 308 -25.01 -9.00 -6.99
C GLU A 308 -26.34 -8.29 -6.65
N ALA A 309 -26.97 -8.67 -5.54
CA ALA A 309 -28.21 -8.06 -5.09
C ALA A 309 -28.03 -6.56 -4.75
N MET A 310 -26.93 -6.18 -4.10
CA MET A 310 -26.59 -4.79 -3.80
C MET A 310 -26.31 -4.00 -5.09
N ALA A 311 -25.51 -4.56 -6.00
CA ALA A 311 -25.21 -3.93 -7.28
C ALA A 311 -26.47 -3.65 -8.11
N ASN A 312 -27.35 -4.63 -8.22
CA ASN A 312 -28.63 -4.47 -8.91
C ASN A 312 -29.51 -3.39 -8.28
N ALA A 313 -29.54 -3.31 -6.94
CA ALA A 313 -30.28 -2.27 -6.23
C ALA A 313 -29.70 -0.86 -6.50
N ILE A 314 -28.38 -0.72 -6.55
CA ILE A 314 -27.70 0.55 -6.88
C ILE A 314 -27.99 0.95 -8.33
N VAL A 315 -27.83 0.00 -9.29
CA VAL A 315 -28.08 0.26 -10.71
C VAL A 315 -29.53 0.69 -10.95
N GLY A 316 -30.49 0.11 -10.19
CA GLY A 316 -31.91 0.49 -10.29
C GLY A 316 -32.24 1.93 -9.86
N VAL A 317 -31.35 2.58 -9.12
CA VAL A 317 -31.52 3.96 -8.62
C VAL A 317 -30.64 4.96 -9.39
N LEU A 318 -29.50 4.50 -9.93
CA LEU A 318 -28.56 5.36 -10.66
C LEU A 318 -29.09 5.72 -12.05
N PRO A 319 -28.87 6.97 -12.53
CA PRO A 319 -29.08 7.31 -13.92
C PRO A 319 -28.25 6.37 -14.83
N ALA A 320 -28.88 5.86 -15.90
CA ALA A 320 -28.25 4.92 -16.84
C ALA A 320 -26.92 5.44 -17.44
N ALA A 321 -26.75 6.76 -17.53
CA ALA A 321 -25.51 7.38 -18.01
C ALA A 321 -24.37 7.37 -16.99
N ILE A 322 -24.65 7.18 -15.69
CA ILE A 322 -23.63 7.24 -14.62
C ILE A 322 -23.17 5.84 -14.22
N ALA A 323 -24.09 4.87 -14.21
CA ALA A 323 -23.82 3.52 -13.74
C ALA A 323 -22.58 2.86 -14.39
N PRO A 324 -22.36 2.91 -15.74
CA PRO A 324 -21.18 2.32 -16.38
C PRO A 324 -19.85 2.94 -15.93
N HIS A 325 -19.89 4.21 -15.52
CA HIS A 325 -18.70 5.01 -15.18
C HIS A 325 -18.52 5.20 -13.66
N MET A 326 -19.29 4.48 -12.84
CA MET A 326 -19.31 4.67 -11.38
C MET A 326 -17.91 4.53 -10.76
N HIS A 327 -17.10 3.58 -11.23
CA HIS A 327 -15.73 3.41 -10.78
C HIS A 327 -14.87 4.64 -11.02
N TRP A 328 -15.03 5.29 -12.19
CA TRP A 328 -14.30 6.50 -12.55
C TRP A 328 -14.69 7.68 -11.66
N PHE A 329 -16.01 7.88 -11.44
CA PHE A 329 -16.51 8.92 -10.54
C PHE A 329 -16.06 8.71 -9.09
N MET A 330 -16.05 7.46 -8.61
CA MET A 330 -15.53 7.14 -7.27
C MET A 330 -14.04 7.47 -7.16
N CYS A 331 -13.27 7.25 -8.22
CA CYS A 331 -11.84 7.55 -8.25
C CYS A 331 -11.51 9.05 -8.17
N LEU A 332 -12.42 9.95 -8.56
CA LEU A 332 -12.25 11.39 -8.31
C LEU A 332 -12.12 11.72 -6.81
N PHE A 333 -12.76 10.92 -5.97
CA PHE A 333 -12.77 11.08 -4.52
C PHE A 333 -11.97 10.00 -3.78
N SER A 334 -11.16 9.20 -4.49
CA SER A 334 -10.46 8.05 -3.93
C SER A 334 -9.58 8.41 -2.72
N VAL A 335 -8.85 9.52 -2.79
CA VAL A 335 -7.99 10.00 -1.68
C VAL A 335 -8.83 10.35 -0.44
N PRO A 336 -9.83 11.27 -0.51
CA PRO A 336 -10.71 11.52 0.63
C PRO A 336 -11.44 10.28 1.15
N LEU A 337 -11.93 9.43 0.26
CA LEU A 337 -12.62 8.20 0.63
C LEU A 337 -11.71 7.24 1.40
N LEU A 338 -10.48 7.01 0.89
CA LEU A 338 -9.51 6.17 1.59
C LEU A 338 -9.15 6.75 2.97
N MET A 339 -9.00 8.07 3.09
CA MET A 339 -8.72 8.73 4.37
C MET A 339 -9.83 8.51 5.39
N ILE A 340 -11.10 8.54 4.95
CA ILE A 340 -12.27 8.37 5.82
C ILE A 340 -12.47 6.89 6.18
N LEU A 341 -12.43 6.01 5.18
CA LEU A 341 -12.75 4.60 5.33
C LEU A 341 -11.58 3.79 5.90
N GLY A 342 -10.34 4.26 5.71
CA GLY A 342 -9.15 3.44 5.92
C GLY A 342 -8.94 2.43 4.79
N THR A 343 -7.75 1.84 4.73
CA THR A 343 -7.35 0.94 3.65
C THR A 343 -8.19 -0.32 3.57
N ASP A 344 -8.54 -0.91 4.73
CA ASP A 344 -9.27 -2.17 4.76
C ASP A 344 -10.70 -2.01 4.26
N ALA A 345 -11.46 -1.03 4.77
CA ALA A 345 -12.83 -0.79 4.29
C ALA A 345 -12.85 -0.29 2.84
N PHE A 346 -11.85 0.51 2.42
CA PHE A 346 -11.77 1.00 1.06
C PHE A 346 -11.61 -0.14 0.03
N TYR A 347 -10.67 -1.08 0.27
CA TYR A 347 -10.43 -2.17 -0.67
C TYR A 347 -11.37 -3.36 -0.46
N TYR A 348 -11.69 -3.73 0.78
CA TYR A 348 -12.49 -4.94 1.03
C TYR A 348 -13.99 -4.69 1.02
N ALA A 349 -14.43 -3.49 1.41
CA ALA A 349 -15.86 -3.18 1.45
C ALA A 349 -16.32 -2.40 0.20
N LEU A 350 -15.66 -1.31 -0.17
CA LEU A 350 -16.12 -0.45 -1.27
C LEU A 350 -15.82 -1.06 -2.65
N LEU A 351 -14.60 -1.58 -2.87
CA LEU A 351 -14.18 -2.08 -4.18
C LEU A 351 -15.12 -3.18 -4.76
N PRO A 352 -15.51 -4.24 -4.03
CA PRO A 352 -16.37 -5.28 -4.59
C PRO A 352 -17.77 -4.76 -4.97
N ILE A 353 -18.30 -3.77 -4.25
CA ILE A 353 -19.58 -3.14 -4.60
C ILE A 353 -19.46 -2.43 -5.94
N ILE A 354 -18.42 -1.64 -6.13
CA ILE A 354 -18.22 -0.88 -7.37
C ILE A 354 -17.97 -1.82 -8.55
N ILE A 355 -17.21 -2.91 -8.34
CA ILE A 355 -17.05 -3.97 -9.35
C ILE A 355 -18.43 -4.49 -9.75
N GLY A 356 -19.26 -4.92 -8.80
CA GLY A 356 -20.58 -5.45 -9.07
C GLY A 356 -21.52 -4.47 -9.80
N VAL A 357 -21.35 -3.15 -9.60
CA VAL A 357 -22.13 -2.11 -10.31
C VAL A 357 -21.69 -1.98 -11.76
N VAL A 358 -20.38 -2.03 -12.07
CA VAL A 358 -19.88 -1.70 -13.42
C VAL A 358 -19.60 -2.92 -14.31
N GLU A 359 -19.40 -4.09 -13.72
CA GLU A 359 -19.13 -5.33 -14.45
C GLU A 359 -20.22 -5.70 -15.48
N PRO A 360 -21.55 -5.53 -15.21
CA PRO A 360 -22.59 -5.75 -16.20
C PRO A 360 -22.48 -4.85 -17.44
N PHE A 361 -21.73 -3.76 -17.37
CA PHE A 361 -21.47 -2.84 -18.49
C PHE A 361 -20.14 -3.13 -19.21
N GLY A 362 -19.46 -4.25 -18.88
CA GLY A 362 -18.24 -4.70 -19.55
C GLY A 362 -16.94 -4.06 -19.01
N VAL A 363 -16.98 -3.47 -17.82
CA VAL A 363 -15.77 -3.01 -17.10
C VAL A 363 -15.25 -4.18 -16.27
N THR A 364 -14.01 -4.62 -16.54
CA THR A 364 -13.43 -5.76 -15.82
C THR A 364 -13.06 -5.44 -14.38
N PRO A 365 -13.13 -6.43 -13.47
CA PRO A 365 -12.70 -6.25 -12.07
C PRO A 365 -11.29 -5.69 -11.93
N GLU A 366 -10.36 -6.12 -12.79
CA GLU A 366 -8.97 -5.65 -12.80
C GLU A 366 -8.89 -4.15 -13.15
N THR A 367 -9.71 -3.67 -14.08
CA THR A 367 -9.79 -2.24 -14.44
C THR A 367 -10.25 -1.40 -13.23
N VAL A 368 -11.27 -1.86 -12.50
CA VAL A 368 -11.76 -1.17 -11.31
C VAL A 368 -10.71 -1.17 -10.21
N ALA A 369 -10.07 -2.32 -9.96
CA ALA A 369 -9.00 -2.45 -8.97
C ALA A 369 -7.81 -1.55 -9.31
N ALA A 370 -7.38 -1.51 -10.58
CA ALA A 370 -6.31 -0.63 -11.03
C ALA A 370 -6.67 0.85 -10.84
N ALA A 371 -7.91 1.25 -11.15
CA ALA A 371 -8.38 2.60 -10.95
C ALA A 371 -8.31 3.02 -9.47
N PHE A 372 -8.81 2.16 -8.58
CA PHE A 372 -8.77 2.37 -7.13
C PHE A 372 -7.33 2.43 -6.60
N LEU A 373 -6.47 1.51 -7.03
CA LEU A 373 -5.07 1.46 -6.60
C LEU A 373 -4.28 2.68 -7.07
N LEU A 374 -4.31 3.00 -8.35
CA LEU A 374 -3.55 4.09 -8.95
C LEU A 374 -3.92 5.46 -8.36
N THR A 375 -5.15 5.64 -7.94
CA THR A 375 -5.64 6.93 -7.45
C THR A 375 -5.61 7.07 -5.93
N ALA A 376 -5.94 6.01 -5.19
CA ALA A 376 -6.12 6.08 -3.75
C ALA A 376 -4.81 5.95 -2.95
N THR A 377 -3.79 5.26 -3.48
CA THR A 377 -2.55 4.99 -2.72
C THR A 377 -1.79 6.24 -2.31
N LEU A 378 -1.95 7.35 -3.03
CA LEU A 378 -1.46 8.67 -2.63
C LEU A 378 -2.04 9.16 -1.30
N GLY A 379 -3.25 8.72 -0.95
CA GLY A 379 -3.93 9.07 0.30
C GLY A 379 -3.47 8.27 1.51
N THR A 380 -2.80 7.13 1.30
CA THR A 380 -2.37 6.24 2.40
C THR A 380 -1.49 6.97 3.44
N PRO A 381 -0.41 7.68 3.04
CA PRO A 381 0.50 8.32 4.00
C PRO A 381 -0.06 9.57 4.68
N ILE A 382 -1.23 10.06 4.27
CA ILE A 382 -1.91 11.20 4.89
C ILE A 382 -3.19 10.80 5.63
N SER A 383 -3.53 9.52 5.61
CA SER A 383 -4.75 9.02 6.23
C SER A 383 -4.61 8.95 7.76
N PRO A 384 -5.58 9.50 8.51
CA PRO A 384 -5.60 9.36 9.96
C PRO A 384 -5.85 7.93 10.44
N SER A 385 -6.33 7.04 9.55
CA SER A 385 -6.59 5.63 9.86
C SER A 385 -5.35 4.74 9.67
N VAL A 386 -4.22 5.29 9.21
CA VAL A 386 -2.98 4.53 8.95
C VAL A 386 -1.98 4.77 10.09
N ALA A 387 -1.74 3.76 10.91
CA ALA A 387 -0.84 3.85 12.07
C ALA A 387 0.59 4.32 11.71
N ALA A 388 1.11 3.89 10.55
CA ALA A 388 2.43 4.30 10.07
C ALA A 388 2.55 5.83 9.88
N THR A 389 1.47 6.51 9.53
CA THR A 389 1.45 7.97 9.38
C THR A 389 1.88 8.67 10.67
N TYR A 390 1.44 8.17 11.83
CA TYR A 390 1.78 8.75 13.13
C TYR A 390 3.25 8.59 13.52
N VAL A 391 3.93 7.57 12.97
CA VAL A 391 5.40 7.46 13.11
C VAL A 391 6.08 8.64 12.41
N GLY A 392 5.69 8.92 11.17
CA GLY A 392 6.22 10.07 10.42
C GLY A 392 5.92 11.41 11.10
N LEU A 393 4.70 11.58 11.59
CA LEU A 393 4.25 12.77 12.30
C LEU A 393 5.04 13.01 13.59
N GLY A 394 5.23 11.96 14.41
CA GLY A 394 6.00 12.03 15.64
C GLY A 394 7.47 12.38 15.41
N LEU A 395 8.09 11.78 14.37
CA LEU A 395 9.48 12.08 14.01
C LEU A 395 9.68 13.51 13.47
N ALA A 396 8.70 14.01 12.72
CA ALA A 396 8.75 15.34 12.12
C ALA A 396 8.25 16.46 13.06
N ASP A 397 7.67 16.10 14.19
CA ASP A 397 6.98 17.02 15.13
C ASP A 397 5.87 17.83 14.42
N VAL A 398 4.99 17.12 13.72
CA VAL A 398 3.91 17.69 12.92
C VAL A 398 2.58 17.07 13.36
N SER A 399 1.54 17.89 13.54
CA SER A 399 0.20 17.38 13.81
C SER A 399 -0.43 16.76 12.56
N ILE A 400 -1.33 15.78 12.76
CA ILE A 400 -2.07 15.15 11.65
C ILE A 400 -2.87 16.18 10.84
N GLY A 401 -3.46 17.18 11.51
CA GLY A 401 -4.22 18.24 10.85
C GLY A 401 -3.35 19.11 9.93
N GLU A 402 -2.14 19.48 10.37
CA GLU A 402 -1.19 20.23 9.54
C GLU A 402 -0.71 19.41 8.34
N HIS A 403 -0.40 18.12 8.56
CA HIS A 403 0.01 17.24 7.48
C HIS A 403 -1.09 17.08 6.43
N ILE A 404 -2.32 16.80 6.85
CA ILE A 404 -3.46 16.70 5.93
C ILE A 404 -3.66 18.02 5.19
N LYS A 405 -3.71 19.13 5.90
CA LYS A 405 -3.93 20.45 5.29
C LYS A 405 -2.86 20.81 4.26
N TYR A 406 -1.60 20.43 4.50
CA TYR A 406 -0.51 20.67 3.55
C TYR A 406 -0.54 19.69 2.39
N SER A 407 -0.68 18.40 2.65
CA SER A 407 -0.48 17.34 1.67
C SER A 407 -1.69 17.10 0.79
N LEU A 408 -2.93 17.18 1.34
CA LEU A 408 -4.16 16.87 0.60
C LEU A 408 -4.34 17.75 -0.65
N ARG A 409 -4.01 19.04 -0.55
CA ARG A 409 -4.05 19.99 -1.67
C ARG A 409 -3.07 19.66 -2.81
N LEU A 410 -2.12 18.77 -2.58
CA LEU A 410 -1.14 18.31 -3.55
C LEU A 410 -1.50 16.92 -4.07
N VAL A 411 -1.74 15.98 -3.16
CA VAL A 411 -1.95 14.57 -3.52
C VAL A 411 -3.33 14.31 -4.13
N TRP A 412 -4.37 15.03 -3.73
CA TRP A 412 -5.69 14.84 -4.32
C TRP A 412 -5.77 15.33 -5.78
N PRO A 413 -5.34 16.55 -6.15
CA PRO A 413 -5.24 16.91 -7.57
C PRO A 413 -4.30 16.00 -8.37
N ALA A 414 -3.20 15.53 -7.75
CA ALA A 414 -2.31 14.58 -8.39
C ALA A 414 -3.00 13.23 -8.67
N SER A 415 -3.84 12.73 -7.75
CA SER A 415 -4.59 11.50 -7.96
C SER A 415 -5.61 11.64 -9.12
N ILE A 416 -6.25 12.81 -9.25
CA ILE A 416 -7.13 13.12 -10.38
C ILE A 416 -6.33 13.18 -11.69
N ALA A 417 -5.16 13.79 -11.69
CA ALA A 417 -4.28 13.81 -12.86
C ALA A 417 -3.85 12.39 -13.27
N VAL A 418 -3.53 11.52 -12.29
CA VAL A 418 -3.21 10.09 -12.55
C VAL A 418 -4.43 9.36 -13.13
N LEU A 419 -5.64 9.59 -12.59
CA LEU A 419 -6.89 9.03 -13.14
C LEU A 419 -7.04 9.39 -14.62
N ILE A 420 -6.89 10.67 -14.96
CA ILE A 420 -6.99 11.15 -16.34
C ILE A 420 -5.90 10.53 -17.22
N MET A 421 -4.64 10.55 -16.78
CA MET A 421 -3.53 9.96 -17.54
C MET A 421 -3.73 8.47 -17.77
N ALA A 422 -4.12 7.72 -16.73
CA ALA A 422 -4.37 6.28 -16.82
C ALA A 422 -5.57 5.94 -17.72
N THR A 423 -6.56 6.84 -17.80
CA THR A 423 -7.68 6.72 -18.73
C THR A 423 -7.23 6.97 -20.17
N VAL A 424 -6.43 8.02 -20.41
CA VAL A 424 -5.92 8.36 -21.76
C VAL A 424 -5.05 7.25 -22.34
N ILE A 425 -4.23 6.60 -21.51
CA ILE A 425 -3.38 5.47 -21.95
C ILE A 425 -4.12 4.13 -21.99
N GLY A 426 -5.41 4.08 -21.62
CA GLY A 426 -6.28 2.91 -21.75
C GLY A 426 -6.15 1.87 -20.63
N VAL A 427 -5.47 2.17 -19.52
CA VAL A 427 -5.41 1.30 -18.32
C VAL A 427 -6.73 1.34 -17.57
N ILE A 428 -7.32 2.52 -17.46
CA ILE A 428 -8.65 2.72 -16.88
C ILE A 428 -9.62 3.04 -18.02
N LYS A 429 -10.66 2.26 -18.16
CA LYS A 429 -11.75 2.56 -19.12
C LYS A 429 -12.66 3.61 -18.50
N PHE A 430 -13.14 4.53 -19.34
CA PHE A 430 -14.18 5.49 -18.97
C PHE A 430 -15.56 4.95 -19.32
#